data_3e34d0cfae31d2ddd8be3c2ec5422d5d
#
_entry.id   3e34d0cfae31d2ddd8be3c2ec5422d5d
#
_cell.length_a   1.000
_cell.length_b   1.000
_cell.length_c   1.000
_cell.angle_alpha   90.00
_cell.angle_beta   90.00
_cell.angle_gamma   90.00
#
_symmetry.space_group_name_H-M   'P 1'
#
loop_
_entity.id
_entity.type
_entity.pdbx_description
1 polymer ?
#
loop_
_entity_poly.entity_id
_entity_poly.type
_entity_poly.pdbx_seq_one_letter_code
_entity_poly.pdbx_strand_id
1 'polypeptide(L)'
;MPLLALIAAVLMLLWDVGLAGRLSRVAEAPRGWATLTAVAGLLLIPAVLIRIVGSSLLDGRTVAALGWLWPLVLTLVALQAVVTLARRLGSRAIVAPIVIYDAILAASGWIEYAAGNGLSLPAALHAIPTASAGAMGYLAGTAALWSPFAIAPPLLAPAYRARWAVNASVRGLIALYALVAVVAFASELPQAIRGVQSFSQWTLAPLRVRPPDKPLLVGLQILPALRGLPAPLALRYDTGLADSANVDAIAVTVAPGGASARALDSLSHALDAYRADSTLILVTIGWDAQEALRVRFAPTAWERERVQLVDQVMRRLRPDVLVPIEDPNGRGAQIVGERSARAWQSLLTQTARTAHAIRPRTKVLAEFATFDDRDSVMATWATTPASGMDGIGYILQPGFRGGVSLEARLQAADRWRAVRAKRGPASNDEWVMLAAGYPWTQGEQAQDRGIWGVLAWASARPTIGGVVVGDAGDYDTRRGLRGPGGRLRPANASLKRAIRGLAEAAR
;
A
#
# COMPACT_ATOMS: atom_id res chain seq x y z
N MET A 1 -11.85 -8.80 7.49
CA MET A 1 -11.32 -7.46 7.84
C MET A 1 -12.38 -6.36 7.87
N PRO A 2 -13.23 -6.13 6.84
CA PRO A 2 -14.25 -5.09 6.90
C PRO A 2 -15.29 -5.30 8.01
N LEU A 3 -15.57 -6.56 8.38
CA LEU A 3 -16.53 -6.89 9.41
C LEU A 3 -16.10 -6.39 10.81
N LEU A 4 -14.84 -6.59 11.20
CA LEU A 4 -14.33 -6.12 12.50
C LEU A 4 -14.30 -4.59 12.57
N ALA A 5 -13.96 -3.93 11.46
CA ALA A 5 -14.01 -2.49 11.36
C ALA A 5 -15.45 -1.96 11.48
N LEU A 6 -16.41 -2.64 10.85
CA LEU A 6 -17.83 -2.33 10.98
C LEU A 6 -18.34 -2.54 12.41
N ILE A 7 -17.97 -3.66 13.05
CA ILE A 7 -18.31 -3.93 14.45
C ILE A 7 -17.74 -2.84 15.37
N ALA A 8 -16.48 -2.45 15.19
CA ALA A 8 -15.86 -1.37 15.96
C ALA A 8 -16.60 -0.04 15.77
N ALA A 9 -16.95 0.32 14.52
CA ALA A 9 -17.72 1.52 14.22
C ALA A 9 -19.12 1.49 14.86
N VAL A 10 -19.80 0.35 14.82
CA VAL A 10 -21.13 0.19 15.46
C VAL A 10 -21.02 0.31 16.98
N LEU A 11 -20.02 -0.32 17.61
CA LEU A 11 -19.78 -0.19 19.04
C LEU A 11 -19.45 1.25 19.44
N MET A 12 -18.63 1.96 18.65
CA MET A 12 -18.35 3.39 18.88
C MET A 12 -19.62 4.23 18.75
N LEU A 13 -20.45 3.99 17.74
CA LEU A 13 -21.73 4.66 17.60
C LEU A 13 -22.66 4.44 18.81
N LEU A 14 -22.84 3.18 19.20
CA LEU A 14 -23.70 2.83 20.35
C LEU A 14 -23.19 3.51 21.64
N TRP A 15 -21.87 3.58 21.79
CA TRP A 15 -21.25 4.30 22.88
C TRP A 15 -21.55 5.80 22.81
N ASP A 16 -21.36 6.45 21.66
CA ASP A 16 -21.58 7.88 21.45
C ASP A 16 -23.03 8.27 21.61
N VAL A 17 -23.96 7.49 21.05
CA VAL A 17 -25.41 7.71 21.21
C VAL A 17 -25.82 7.51 22.66
N GLY A 18 -25.30 6.48 23.33
CA GLY A 18 -25.55 6.24 24.76
C GLY A 18 -25.03 7.39 25.64
N LEU A 19 -23.88 7.96 25.28
CA LEU A 19 -23.32 9.11 25.96
C LEU A 19 -24.12 10.39 25.68
N ALA A 20 -24.47 10.66 24.44
CA ALA A 20 -25.32 11.80 24.06
C ALA A 20 -26.67 11.75 24.79
N GLY A 21 -27.30 10.57 24.87
CA GLY A 21 -28.55 10.35 25.61
C GLY A 21 -28.43 10.56 27.11
N ARG A 22 -27.29 10.22 27.73
CA ARG A 22 -27.01 10.49 29.14
C ARG A 22 -26.78 11.99 29.38
N LEU A 23 -26.05 12.66 28.49
CA LEU A 23 -25.72 14.06 28.59
C LEU A 23 -26.93 15.00 28.39
N SER A 24 -27.86 14.60 27.51
CA SER A 24 -29.10 15.35 27.31
C SER A 24 -29.97 15.42 28.59
N ARG A 25 -29.76 14.51 29.53
CA ARG A 25 -30.44 14.47 30.84
C ARG A 25 -29.71 15.23 31.95
N VAL A 26 -28.50 15.72 31.68
CA VAL A 26 -27.71 16.48 32.66
C VAL A 26 -27.90 17.96 32.36
N ALA A 27 -28.59 18.67 33.23
CA ALA A 27 -28.92 20.09 33.08
C ALA A 27 -27.67 20.99 32.91
N GLU A 28 -26.52 20.56 33.40
CA GLU A 28 -25.25 21.29 33.35
C GLU A 28 -24.46 21.11 32.04
N ALA A 29 -24.85 20.14 31.18
CA ALA A 29 -24.12 19.90 29.93
C ALA A 29 -24.44 20.96 28.87
N PRO A 30 -23.43 21.56 28.21
CA PRO A 30 -23.68 22.51 27.14
C PRO A 30 -24.47 21.83 26.00
N ARG A 31 -25.67 22.32 25.69
CA ARG A 31 -26.53 21.73 24.65
C ARG A 31 -25.82 21.62 23.31
N GLY A 32 -25.08 22.66 22.89
CA GLY A 32 -24.33 22.63 21.65
C GLY A 32 -23.26 21.54 21.60
N TRP A 33 -22.63 21.22 22.72
CA TRP A 33 -21.65 20.15 22.81
C TRP A 33 -22.31 18.75 22.69
N ALA A 34 -23.46 18.55 23.35
CA ALA A 34 -24.23 17.32 23.24
C ALA A 34 -24.72 17.10 21.81
N THR A 35 -25.21 18.16 21.15
CA THR A 35 -25.64 18.12 19.75
C THR A 35 -24.48 17.78 18.82
N LEU A 36 -23.31 18.41 18.98
CA LEU A 36 -22.12 18.14 18.18
C LEU A 36 -21.69 16.69 18.32
N THR A 37 -21.71 16.15 19.55
CA THR A 37 -21.39 14.73 19.81
C THR A 37 -22.36 13.80 19.11
N ALA A 38 -23.65 14.08 19.18
CA ALA A 38 -24.68 13.27 18.52
C ALA A 38 -24.56 13.29 16.99
N VAL A 39 -24.34 14.48 16.41
CA VAL A 39 -24.19 14.63 14.95
C VAL A 39 -22.93 13.91 14.46
N ALA A 40 -21.80 14.09 15.13
CA ALA A 40 -20.57 13.43 14.76
C ALA A 40 -20.70 11.89 14.87
N GLY A 41 -21.35 11.39 15.94
CA GLY A 41 -21.62 9.96 16.11
C GLY A 41 -22.52 9.39 15.02
N LEU A 42 -23.60 10.09 14.66
CA LEU A 42 -24.51 9.66 13.58
C LEU A 42 -23.82 9.63 12.21
N LEU A 43 -22.94 10.59 11.94
CA LEU A 43 -22.21 10.67 10.67
C LEU A 43 -21.05 9.69 10.59
N LEU A 44 -20.57 9.17 11.71
CA LEU A 44 -19.43 8.25 11.75
C LEU A 44 -19.70 6.97 10.94
N ILE A 45 -20.87 6.36 11.09
CA ILE A 45 -21.22 5.13 10.36
C ILE A 45 -21.18 5.32 8.84
N PRO A 46 -21.94 6.26 8.26
CA PRO A 46 -21.90 6.45 6.82
C PRO A 46 -20.50 6.84 6.33
N ALA A 47 -19.74 7.63 7.08
CA ALA A 47 -18.38 7.99 6.72
C ALA A 47 -17.45 6.76 6.67
N VAL A 48 -17.57 5.86 7.64
CA VAL A 48 -16.82 4.60 7.68
C VAL A 48 -17.24 3.68 6.54
N LEU A 49 -18.54 3.52 6.30
CA LEU A 49 -19.05 2.70 5.20
C LEU A 49 -18.54 3.21 3.84
N ILE A 50 -18.61 4.52 3.62
CA ILE A 50 -18.09 5.14 2.40
C ILE A 50 -16.59 4.89 2.25
N ARG A 51 -15.81 4.98 3.34
CA ARG A 51 -14.38 4.71 3.29
C ARG A 51 -14.08 3.23 3.02
N ILE A 52 -14.86 2.30 3.56
CA ILE A 52 -14.74 0.86 3.30
C ILE A 52 -15.15 0.53 1.86
N VAL A 53 -16.30 1.02 1.41
CA VAL A 53 -16.82 0.79 0.05
C VAL A 53 -15.95 1.50 -0.98
N GLY A 54 -15.46 2.70 -0.68
CA GLY A 54 -14.54 3.45 -1.54
C GLY A 54 -13.17 2.80 -1.73
N SER A 55 -12.84 1.79 -0.92
CA SER A 55 -11.69 0.92 -1.13
C SER A 55 -12.01 -0.30 -2.00
N SER A 56 -13.28 -0.53 -2.36
CA SER A 56 -13.72 -1.65 -3.19
C SER A 56 -14.07 -1.19 -4.61
N LEU A 57 -14.06 -2.12 -5.56
CA LEU A 57 -14.30 -1.90 -7.00
C LEU A 57 -15.71 -1.41 -7.38
N LEU A 58 -16.63 -1.34 -6.41
CA LEU A 58 -18.01 -0.99 -6.66
C LEU A 58 -18.17 0.55 -6.74
N ASP A 59 -18.34 1.00 -7.97
CA ASP A 59 -18.86 2.33 -8.34
C ASP A 59 -18.18 3.55 -7.70
N GLY A 60 -16.90 3.75 -8.05
CA GLY A 60 -16.06 4.81 -7.48
C GLY A 60 -16.57 6.25 -7.66
N ARG A 61 -17.55 6.51 -8.53
CA ARG A 61 -18.06 7.87 -8.75
C ARG A 61 -18.95 8.35 -7.62
N THR A 62 -19.91 7.53 -7.19
CA THR A 62 -20.84 7.87 -6.10
C THR A 62 -20.09 7.97 -4.77
N VAL A 63 -19.14 7.08 -4.55
CA VAL A 63 -18.32 7.06 -3.34
C VAL A 63 -17.32 8.22 -3.32
N ALA A 64 -16.72 8.58 -4.46
CA ALA A 64 -15.85 9.74 -4.56
C ALA A 64 -16.59 11.05 -4.27
N ALA A 65 -17.84 11.19 -4.71
CA ALA A 65 -18.67 12.35 -4.41
C ALA A 65 -18.96 12.54 -2.91
N LEU A 66 -18.97 11.44 -2.15
CA LEU A 66 -19.21 11.45 -0.70
C LEU A 66 -17.92 11.41 0.13
N GLY A 67 -16.76 11.44 -0.51
CA GLY A 67 -15.44 11.37 0.15
C GLY A 67 -15.19 12.50 1.16
N TRP A 68 -15.88 13.64 1.01
CA TRP A 68 -15.82 14.76 1.95
C TRP A 68 -16.40 14.44 3.35
N LEU A 69 -17.22 13.40 3.45
CA LEU A 69 -17.88 13.06 4.71
C LEU A 69 -16.86 12.59 5.77
N TRP A 70 -15.79 11.89 5.36
CA TRP A 70 -14.75 11.45 6.27
C TRP A 70 -14.01 12.61 6.93
N PRO A 71 -13.36 13.55 6.21
CA PRO A 71 -12.73 14.71 6.83
C PRO A 71 -13.69 15.58 7.61
N LEU A 72 -14.96 15.67 7.21
CA LEU A 72 -16.00 16.38 7.98
C LEU A 72 -16.18 15.75 9.37
N VAL A 73 -16.33 14.43 9.46
CA VAL A 73 -16.48 13.72 10.74
C VAL A 73 -15.25 13.94 11.62
N LEU A 74 -14.04 13.84 11.05
CA LEU A 74 -12.80 14.13 11.80
C LEU A 74 -12.78 15.57 12.31
N THR A 75 -13.27 16.52 11.53
CA THR A 75 -13.38 17.93 11.95
C THR A 75 -14.38 18.10 13.09
N LEU A 76 -15.54 17.44 13.04
CA LEU A 76 -16.53 17.49 14.11
C LEU A 76 -15.98 16.88 15.41
N VAL A 77 -15.21 15.78 15.31
CA VAL A 77 -14.52 15.19 16.46
C VAL A 77 -13.48 16.16 17.05
N ALA A 78 -12.66 16.76 16.19
CA ALA A 78 -11.67 17.76 16.61
C ALA A 78 -12.34 18.97 17.29
N LEU A 79 -13.43 19.49 16.72
CA LEU A 79 -14.20 20.58 17.31
C LEU A 79 -14.79 20.20 18.67
N GLN A 80 -15.30 18.98 18.82
CA GLN A 80 -15.77 18.48 20.10
C GLN A 80 -14.64 18.47 21.15
N ALA A 81 -13.47 17.98 20.79
CA ALA A 81 -12.30 17.98 21.67
C ALA A 81 -11.87 19.40 22.05
N VAL A 82 -11.85 20.34 21.08
CA VAL A 82 -11.56 21.75 21.32
C VAL A 82 -12.57 22.39 22.27
N VAL A 83 -13.88 22.19 22.05
CA VAL A 83 -14.92 22.70 22.94
C VAL A 83 -14.79 22.12 24.34
N THR A 84 -14.47 20.84 24.45
CA THR A 84 -14.22 20.17 25.74
C THR A 84 -13.05 20.84 26.49
N LEU A 85 -11.97 21.16 25.78
CA LEU A 85 -10.81 21.85 26.34
C LEU A 85 -11.15 23.31 26.74
N ALA A 86 -11.77 24.06 25.83
CA ALA A 86 -12.10 25.48 26.01
C ALA A 86 -13.11 25.72 27.16
N ARG A 87 -14.11 24.85 27.25
CA ARG A 87 -15.12 24.91 28.31
C ARG A 87 -14.69 24.23 29.62
N ARG A 88 -13.47 23.74 29.69
CA ARG A 88 -12.93 23.04 30.87
C ARG A 88 -13.80 21.85 31.32
N LEU A 89 -14.40 21.15 30.38
CA LEU A 89 -15.27 20.01 30.65
C LEU A 89 -14.50 18.73 31.04
N GLY A 90 -13.17 18.76 31.02
CA GLY A 90 -12.30 17.68 31.40
C GLY A 90 -10.92 18.16 31.83
N SER A 91 -10.09 17.28 32.39
CA SER A 91 -8.71 17.59 32.75
C SER A 91 -7.91 18.00 31.51
N ARG A 92 -7.22 19.12 31.57
CA ARG A 92 -6.38 19.60 30.46
C ARG A 92 -5.33 18.59 30.05
N ALA A 93 -4.74 17.86 30.99
CA ALA A 93 -3.73 16.85 30.71
C ALA A 93 -4.26 15.68 29.88
N ILE A 94 -5.57 15.39 30.00
CA ILE A 94 -6.23 14.33 29.24
C ILE A 94 -6.71 14.86 27.88
N VAL A 95 -7.28 16.05 27.87
CA VAL A 95 -7.95 16.56 26.64
C VAL A 95 -6.96 17.17 25.65
N ALA A 96 -5.86 17.79 26.10
CA ALA A 96 -4.91 18.43 25.21
C ALA A 96 -4.24 17.47 24.19
N PRO A 97 -3.73 16.30 24.57
CA PRO A 97 -3.20 15.33 23.59
C PRO A 97 -4.24 14.90 22.57
N ILE A 98 -5.51 14.75 23.00
CA ILE A 98 -6.62 14.36 22.11
C ILE A 98 -6.91 15.47 21.11
N VAL A 99 -6.95 16.74 21.53
CA VAL A 99 -7.14 17.88 20.63
C VAL A 99 -6.05 17.92 19.54
N ILE A 100 -4.79 17.75 19.94
CA ILE A 100 -3.67 17.75 18.98
C ILE A 100 -3.80 16.59 18.00
N TYR A 101 -4.09 15.40 18.51
CA TYR A 101 -4.25 14.20 17.70
C TYR A 101 -5.42 14.33 16.69
N ASP A 102 -6.58 14.78 17.14
CA ASP A 102 -7.76 14.97 16.30
C ASP A 102 -7.53 16.07 15.24
N ALA A 103 -6.81 17.13 15.60
CA ALA A 103 -6.44 18.19 14.67
C ALA A 103 -5.52 17.63 13.53
N ILE A 104 -4.55 16.78 13.89
CA ILE A 104 -3.68 16.11 12.92
C ILE A 104 -4.50 15.22 11.99
N LEU A 105 -5.44 14.42 12.54
CA LEU A 105 -6.31 13.56 11.74
C LEU A 105 -7.22 14.37 10.81
N ALA A 106 -7.84 15.43 11.30
CA ALA A 106 -8.70 16.30 10.51
C ALA A 106 -7.91 16.98 9.37
N ALA A 107 -6.73 17.53 9.68
CA ALA A 107 -5.84 18.11 8.67
C ALA A 107 -5.43 17.08 7.62
N SER A 108 -5.03 15.88 8.04
CA SER A 108 -4.68 14.78 7.12
C SER A 108 -5.84 14.42 6.21
N GLY A 109 -7.05 14.28 6.78
CA GLY A 109 -8.26 13.96 6.02
C GLY A 109 -8.62 15.01 4.96
N TRP A 110 -8.51 16.30 5.29
CA TRP A 110 -8.76 17.38 4.34
C TRP A 110 -7.69 17.50 3.27
N ILE A 111 -6.41 17.29 3.61
CA ILE A 111 -5.32 17.29 2.63
C ILE A 111 -5.50 16.14 1.64
N GLU A 112 -5.80 14.94 2.13
CA GLU A 112 -6.08 13.78 1.27
C GLU A 112 -7.29 14.04 0.35
N TYR A 113 -8.36 14.61 0.89
CA TYR A 113 -9.57 14.92 0.13
C TYR A 113 -9.31 15.99 -0.95
N ALA A 114 -8.63 17.07 -0.59
CA ALA A 114 -8.28 18.14 -1.52
C ALA A 114 -7.37 17.63 -2.65
N ALA A 115 -6.34 16.87 -2.30
CA ALA A 115 -5.45 16.24 -3.26
C ALA A 115 -6.19 15.26 -4.20
N GLY A 116 -7.10 14.46 -3.64
CA GLY A 116 -7.94 13.53 -4.41
C GLY A 116 -8.89 14.20 -5.38
N ASN A 117 -9.29 15.45 -5.12
CA ASN A 117 -10.12 16.27 -6.00
C ASN A 117 -9.30 17.16 -6.95
N GLY A 118 -8.00 16.95 -7.05
CA GLY A 118 -7.15 17.66 -8.01
C GLY A 118 -6.73 19.07 -7.59
N LEU A 119 -6.92 19.44 -6.31
CA LEU A 119 -6.40 20.71 -5.81
C LEU A 119 -4.89 20.60 -5.62
N SER A 120 -4.15 21.50 -6.23
CA SER A 120 -2.69 21.60 -6.07
C SER A 120 -2.37 22.19 -4.70
N LEU A 121 -1.92 21.35 -3.78
CA LEU A 121 -1.45 21.79 -2.47
C LEU A 121 0.08 21.90 -2.44
N PRO A 122 0.65 22.81 -1.63
CA PRO A 122 2.07 22.84 -1.38
C PRO A 122 2.62 21.47 -0.96
N ALA A 123 3.75 21.07 -1.55
CA ALA A 123 4.35 19.75 -1.30
C ALA A 123 4.55 19.47 0.22
N ALA A 124 4.95 20.48 0.99
CA ALA A 124 5.14 20.35 2.43
C ALA A 124 3.87 19.86 3.18
N LEU A 125 2.66 20.21 2.70
CA LEU A 125 1.42 19.75 3.35
C LEU A 125 1.22 18.24 3.20
N HIS A 126 1.72 17.63 2.12
CA HIS A 126 1.63 16.17 1.92
C HIS A 126 2.47 15.39 2.95
N ALA A 127 3.39 16.04 3.67
CA ALA A 127 4.11 15.42 4.77
C ALA A 127 3.19 15.06 5.94
N ILE A 128 2.09 15.80 6.15
CA ILE A 128 1.14 15.56 7.27
C ILE A 128 0.42 14.21 7.11
N PRO A 129 -0.31 13.91 6.02
CA PRO A 129 -0.93 12.59 5.86
C PRO A 129 0.12 11.47 5.76
N THR A 130 1.31 11.73 5.20
CA THR A 130 2.39 10.74 5.15
C THR A 130 2.90 10.38 6.54
N ALA A 131 3.17 11.37 7.39
CA ALA A 131 3.60 11.15 8.77
C ALA A 131 2.48 10.51 9.62
N SER A 132 1.22 10.92 9.39
CA SER A 132 0.07 10.32 10.05
C SER A 132 -0.07 8.83 9.70
N ALA A 133 0.07 8.47 8.42
CA ALA A 133 0.04 7.09 7.96
C ALA A 133 1.20 6.27 8.58
N GLY A 134 2.38 6.86 8.70
CA GLY A 134 3.52 6.26 9.36
C GLY A 134 3.31 6.00 10.84
N ALA A 135 2.85 7.01 11.56
CA ALA A 135 2.52 6.90 12.99
C ALA A 135 1.44 5.81 13.22
N MET A 136 0.42 5.76 12.35
CA MET A 136 -0.60 4.73 12.40
C MET A 136 -0.05 3.34 12.12
N GLY A 137 0.84 3.20 11.15
CA GLY A 137 1.53 1.94 10.84
C GLY A 137 2.33 1.44 12.03
N TYR A 138 3.05 2.32 12.71
CA TYR A 138 3.82 1.99 13.91
C TYR A 138 2.95 1.54 15.08
N LEU A 139 1.84 2.24 15.35
CA LEU A 139 0.93 1.95 16.47
C LEU A 139 0.06 0.73 16.22
N ALA A 140 -0.38 0.55 14.99
CA ALA A 140 -1.30 -0.51 14.62
C ALA A 140 -0.59 -1.83 14.27
N GLY A 141 0.73 -1.82 14.19
CA GLY A 141 1.50 -3.00 13.79
C GLY A 141 1.09 -3.48 12.39
N THR A 142 0.89 -4.80 12.25
CA THR A 142 0.52 -5.42 10.98
C THR A 142 -0.94 -5.24 10.58
N ALA A 143 -1.71 -4.57 11.41
CA ALA A 143 -3.14 -4.67 11.31
C ALA A 143 -3.73 -3.62 10.37
N ALA A 144 -4.02 -4.03 9.15
CA ALA A 144 -5.14 -3.51 8.39
C ALA A 144 -6.48 -3.47 9.21
N LEU A 145 -6.50 -4.10 10.39
CA LEU A 145 -7.55 -4.06 11.40
C LEU A 145 -7.77 -2.65 11.99
N TRP A 146 -6.73 -1.83 12.01
CA TRP A 146 -6.75 -0.50 12.60
C TRP A 146 -6.80 0.54 11.50
N SER A 147 -7.88 0.53 10.75
CA SER A 147 -8.23 1.59 9.82
C SER A 147 -8.20 2.95 10.54
N PRO A 148 -7.94 4.08 9.83
CA PRO A 148 -7.89 5.42 10.43
C PRO A 148 -9.02 5.78 11.39
N PHE A 149 -10.21 5.21 11.23
CA PHE A 149 -11.32 5.45 12.13
C PHE A 149 -11.26 4.66 13.46
N ALA A 150 -10.51 3.55 13.52
CA ALA A 150 -10.27 2.85 14.76
C ALA A 150 -9.32 3.64 15.67
N ILE A 151 -8.63 4.59 15.11
CA ILE A 151 -7.68 5.50 15.76
C ILE A 151 -8.34 6.87 16.01
N ALA A 152 -9.39 7.23 15.26
CA ALA A 152 -10.20 8.38 15.61
C ALA A 152 -10.68 8.16 17.06
N PRO A 153 -10.26 8.99 18.02
CA PRO A 153 -10.67 8.77 19.40
C PRO A 153 -12.18 8.71 19.43
N PRO A 154 -12.75 7.77 20.19
CA PRO A 154 -14.16 7.79 20.42
C PRO A 154 -14.54 9.16 20.93
N LEU A 155 -15.62 9.70 20.45
CA LEU A 155 -16.15 10.99 20.88
C LEU A 155 -16.22 11.00 22.41
N LEU A 156 -15.18 11.59 23.01
CA LEU A 156 -14.99 11.56 24.44
C LEU A 156 -15.94 12.59 25.05
N ALA A 157 -17.10 12.10 25.39
CA ALA A 157 -17.89 12.83 26.36
C ALA A 157 -17.13 12.92 27.67
N PRO A 158 -16.84 14.11 28.22
CA PRO A 158 -16.48 14.19 29.61
C PRO A 158 -17.61 13.54 30.38
N ALA A 159 -17.31 12.56 31.24
CA ALA A 159 -18.34 12.02 32.10
C ALA A 159 -18.65 13.08 33.13
N TYR A 160 -19.69 13.79 32.92
CA TYR A 160 -20.33 14.51 33.98
C TYR A 160 -20.70 13.51 35.08
N ARG A 161 -20.03 13.62 36.24
CA ARG A 161 -20.25 12.76 37.43
C ARG A 161 -20.38 11.28 37.14
N ALA A 162 -19.72 10.75 36.12
CA ALA A 162 -19.64 9.31 35.98
C ALA A 162 -18.94 8.72 37.20
N ARG A 163 -19.68 7.92 37.91
CA ARG A 163 -19.10 7.10 38.94
C ARG A 163 -17.94 6.29 38.32
N TRP A 164 -16.69 6.83 38.47
CA TRP A 164 -15.61 6.07 38.91
C TRP A 164 -14.53 5.57 37.94
N ALA A 165 -13.60 4.87 38.54
CA ALA A 165 -12.36 4.35 38.04
C ALA A 165 -12.35 3.84 36.59
N VAL A 166 -13.39 3.15 36.13
CA VAL A 166 -13.45 2.62 34.77
C VAL A 166 -13.45 3.74 33.71
N ASN A 167 -14.25 4.78 33.94
CA ASN A 167 -14.28 5.92 33.00
C ASN A 167 -13.00 6.75 33.05
N ALA A 168 -12.39 6.89 34.22
CA ALA A 168 -11.10 7.56 34.37
C ALA A 168 -9.99 6.75 33.72
N SER A 169 -10.00 5.43 33.87
CA SER A 169 -9.04 4.52 33.28
C SER A 169 -9.15 4.50 31.73
N VAL A 170 -10.36 4.39 31.19
CA VAL A 170 -10.60 4.42 29.74
C VAL A 170 -10.15 5.74 29.14
N ARG A 171 -10.42 6.87 29.80
CA ARG A 171 -9.98 8.20 29.35
C ARG A 171 -8.47 8.36 29.42
N GLY A 172 -7.86 7.90 30.52
CA GLY A 172 -6.42 7.88 30.67
C GLY A 172 -5.76 7.04 29.58
N LEU A 173 -6.33 5.89 29.25
CA LEU A 173 -5.85 5.04 28.16
C LEU A 173 -5.96 5.73 26.80
N ILE A 174 -7.08 6.37 26.50
CA ILE A 174 -7.28 7.10 25.24
C ILE A 174 -6.34 8.30 25.15
N ALA A 175 -6.18 9.05 26.24
CA ALA A 175 -5.24 10.17 26.26
C ALA A 175 -3.77 9.71 26.10
N LEU A 176 -3.41 8.61 26.74
CA LEU A 176 -2.11 7.98 26.55
C LEU A 176 -1.90 7.54 25.11
N TYR A 177 -2.92 6.90 24.52
CA TYR A 177 -2.87 6.50 23.12
C TYR A 177 -2.72 7.70 22.18
N ALA A 178 -3.50 8.78 22.39
CA ALA A 178 -3.38 10.01 21.62
C ALA A 178 -1.99 10.65 21.78
N LEU A 179 -1.44 10.64 22.98
CA LEU A 179 -0.10 11.15 23.26
C LEU A 179 0.96 10.34 22.51
N VAL A 180 0.89 9.01 22.58
CA VAL A 180 1.80 8.11 21.84
C VAL A 180 1.67 8.32 20.34
N ALA A 181 0.44 8.50 19.81
CA ALA A 181 0.20 8.79 18.41
C ALA A 181 0.81 10.14 17.98
N VAL A 182 0.68 11.18 18.80
CA VAL A 182 1.30 12.50 18.56
C VAL A 182 2.83 12.40 18.57
N VAL A 183 3.40 11.69 19.52
CA VAL A 183 4.85 11.46 19.59
C VAL A 183 5.33 10.66 18.36
N ALA A 184 4.64 9.60 17.98
CA ALA A 184 4.94 8.83 16.78
C ALA A 184 4.84 9.70 15.52
N PHE A 185 3.79 10.52 15.39
CA PHE A 185 3.66 11.49 14.30
C PHE A 185 4.84 12.49 14.27
N ALA A 186 5.20 13.04 15.41
CA ALA A 186 6.31 13.99 15.52
C ALA A 186 7.65 13.35 15.15
N SER A 187 7.86 12.07 15.47
CA SER A 187 9.06 11.32 15.08
C SER A 187 9.11 11.01 13.57
N GLU A 188 7.95 10.76 12.94
CA GLU A 188 7.85 10.48 11.52
C GLU A 188 7.89 11.74 10.64
N LEU A 189 7.43 12.88 11.16
CA LEU A 189 7.31 14.12 10.39
C LEU A 189 8.63 14.60 9.75
N PRO A 190 9.81 14.58 10.43
CA PRO A 190 11.06 14.97 9.80
C PRO A 190 11.46 14.05 8.63
N GLN A 191 11.12 12.76 8.71
CA GLN A 191 11.38 11.81 7.63
C GLN A 191 10.42 12.04 6.47
N ALA A 192 9.14 12.28 6.76
CA ALA A 192 8.13 12.60 5.76
C ALA A 192 8.47 13.91 5.02
N ILE A 193 8.91 14.95 5.73
CA ILE A 193 9.36 16.22 5.12
C ILE A 193 10.57 15.99 4.21
N ARG A 194 11.59 15.29 4.71
CA ARG A 194 12.78 14.94 3.90
C ARG A 194 12.39 14.10 2.70
N GLY A 195 11.51 13.12 2.88
CA GLY A 195 10.98 12.29 1.81
C GLY A 195 10.30 13.11 0.71
N VAL A 196 9.45 14.04 1.09
CA VAL A 196 8.77 14.93 0.14
C VAL A 196 9.75 15.90 -0.54
N GLN A 197 10.75 16.42 0.18
CA GLN A 197 11.73 17.36 -0.36
C GLN A 197 12.78 16.70 -1.26
N SER A 198 13.34 15.59 -0.85
CA SER A 198 14.42 14.92 -1.57
C SER A 198 13.90 14.06 -2.72
N PHE A 199 12.63 13.78 -2.73
CA PHE A 199 11.94 13.28 -3.91
C PHE A 199 12.17 14.22 -5.12
N SER A 200 12.39 15.51 -4.88
CA SER A 200 12.72 16.48 -5.92
C SER A 200 13.98 16.14 -6.73
N GLN A 201 14.97 15.50 -6.13
CA GLN A 201 16.19 15.10 -6.83
C GLN A 201 15.91 14.17 -8.01
N TRP A 202 15.12 13.11 -7.77
CA TRP A 202 14.81 12.12 -8.80
C TRP A 202 13.68 12.56 -9.72
N THR A 203 12.72 13.34 -9.19
CA THR A 203 11.59 13.83 -10.00
C THR A 203 11.99 14.86 -11.05
N LEU A 204 13.11 15.52 -10.86
CA LEU A 204 13.69 16.48 -11.83
C LEU A 204 14.86 15.87 -12.62
N ALA A 205 15.33 14.67 -12.23
CA ALA A 205 16.43 14.03 -12.93
C ALA A 205 15.99 13.53 -14.31
N PRO A 206 16.81 13.74 -15.35
CA PRO A 206 16.59 13.11 -16.63
C PRO A 206 16.82 11.60 -16.52
N LEU A 207 16.14 10.83 -17.37
CA LEU A 207 16.43 9.42 -17.53
C LEU A 207 17.84 9.27 -18.11
N ARG A 208 18.61 8.35 -17.56
CA ARG A 208 19.94 8.04 -18.10
C ARG A 208 19.82 7.01 -19.20
N VAL A 209 20.39 7.35 -20.33
CA VAL A 209 20.56 6.45 -21.46
C VAL A 209 21.48 5.31 -21.07
N ARG A 210 21.13 4.11 -21.45
CA ARG A 210 21.95 2.92 -21.22
C ARG A 210 22.48 2.36 -22.54
N PRO A 211 23.58 1.60 -22.47
CA PRO A 211 24.07 0.89 -23.63
C PRO A 211 23.00 -0.07 -24.20
N PRO A 212 22.94 -0.29 -25.52
CA PRO A 212 21.94 -1.15 -26.16
C PRO A 212 21.95 -2.60 -25.68
N ASP A 213 23.08 -3.08 -25.21
CA ASP A 213 23.25 -4.45 -24.67
C ASP A 213 22.62 -4.63 -23.25
N LYS A 214 22.33 -3.52 -22.57
CA LYS A 214 21.74 -3.50 -21.23
C LYS A 214 20.64 -2.45 -21.09
N PRO A 215 19.59 -2.49 -21.92
CA PRO A 215 18.49 -1.51 -21.84
C PRO A 215 17.78 -1.61 -20.47
N LEU A 216 17.17 -0.51 -20.06
CA LEU A 216 16.20 -0.55 -18.96
C LEU A 216 14.84 -0.89 -19.56
N LEU A 217 14.31 -2.04 -19.20
CA LEU A 217 12.99 -2.46 -19.63
C LEU A 217 11.91 -1.82 -18.74
N VAL A 218 10.82 -1.35 -19.34
CA VAL A 218 9.72 -0.73 -18.61
C VAL A 218 8.45 -1.55 -18.83
N GLY A 219 7.94 -2.09 -17.74
CA GLY A 219 6.71 -2.89 -17.72
C GLY A 219 5.55 -2.16 -17.07
N LEU A 220 4.36 -2.71 -17.26
CA LEU A 220 3.12 -2.27 -16.63
C LEU A 220 2.45 -3.43 -15.91
N GLN A 221 2.04 -3.21 -14.67
CA GLN A 221 1.23 -4.18 -13.95
C GLN A 221 -0.23 -4.02 -14.32
N ILE A 222 -0.78 -5.06 -14.95
CA ILE A 222 -2.19 -5.18 -15.27
C ILE A 222 -2.87 -6.13 -14.30
N LEU A 223 -4.16 -5.92 -14.00
CA LEU A 223 -4.92 -6.79 -13.09
C LEU A 223 -4.10 -7.16 -11.85
N PRO A 224 -3.88 -6.25 -10.89
CA PRO A 224 -2.90 -6.41 -9.81
C PRO A 224 -3.11 -7.64 -8.93
N ALA A 225 -4.33 -8.21 -8.93
CA ALA A 225 -4.60 -9.49 -8.29
C ALA A 225 -5.68 -10.26 -9.05
N LEU A 226 -5.30 -11.35 -9.69
CA LEU A 226 -6.27 -12.26 -10.33
C LEU A 226 -7.01 -13.04 -9.23
N ARG A 227 -8.30 -12.72 -9.04
CA ARG A 227 -9.21 -13.38 -8.11
C ARG A 227 -10.35 -14.05 -8.87
N GLY A 228 -10.02 -15.03 -9.69
CA GLY A 228 -10.98 -15.71 -10.56
C GLY A 228 -10.81 -15.33 -12.03
N LEU A 229 -11.89 -15.38 -12.80
CA LEU A 229 -11.83 -14.99 -14.20
C LEU A 229 -11.58 -13.49 -14.32
N PRO A 230 -10.63 -13.06 -15.17
CA PRO A 230 -10.42 -11.64 -15.43
C PRO A 230 -11.72 -11.02 -15.95
N ALA A 231 -12.12 -9.88 -15.39
CA ALA A 231 -13.25 -9.14 -15.93
C ALA A 231 -12.88 -8.64 -17.34
N PRO A 232 -13.62 -9.03 -18.41
CA PRO A 232 -13.21 -8.73 -19.78
C PRO A 232 -12.99 -7.24 -20.04
N LEU A 233 -13.80 -6.39 -19.42
CA LEU A 233 -13.70 -4.95 -19.57
C LEU A 233 -12.44 -4.39 -18.89
N ALA A 234 -12.12 -4.87 -17.68
CA ALA A 234 -10.90 -4.45 -16.96
C ALA A 234 -9.67 -4.89 -17.75
N LEU A 235 -9.65 -6.12 -18.22
CA LEU A 235 -8.56 -6.65 -19.03
C LEU A 235 -8.36 -5.84 -20.31
N ARG A 236 -9.45 -5.54 -21.04
CA ARG A 236 -9.40 -4.74 -22.27
C ARG A 236 -8.85 -3.33 -22.03
N TYR A 237 -9.22 -2.69 -20.92
CA TYR A 237 -8.72 -1.36 -20.60
C TYR A 237 -7.24 -1.38 -20.19
N ASP A 238 -6.82 -2.39 -19.45
CA ASP A 238 -5.44 -2.49 -18.98
C ASP A 238 -4.50 -2.86 -20.14
N THR A 239 -4.90 -3.79 -21.00
CA THR A 239 -4.14 -4.14 -22.22
C THR A 239 -4.07 -2.95 -23.18
N GLY A 240 -5.18 -2.24 -23.42
CA GLY A 240 -5.16 -1.03 -24.24
C GLY A 240 -4.27 0.09 -23.68
N LEU A 241 -4.09 0.15 -22.35
CA LEU A 241 -3.14 1.06 -21.74
C LEU A 241 -1.70 0.62 -22.03
N ALA A 242 -1.39 -0.66 -21.86
CA ALA A 242 -0.10 -1.25 -22.17
C ALA A 242 0.31 -1.04 -23.61
N ASP A 243 -0.59 -1.35 -24.57
CA ASP A 243 -0.39 -1.16 -26.01
C ASP A 243 -0.11 0.31 -26.33
N SER A 244 -0.94 1.22 -25.79
CA SER A 244 -0.78 2.65 -26.04
C SER A 244 0.51 3.24 -25.45
N ALA A 245 1.11 2.57 -24.46
CA ALA A 245 2.38 2.96 -23.84
C ALA A 245 3.58 2.25 -24.51
N ASN A 246 3.35 1.19 -25.29
CA ASN A 246 4.39 0.35 -25.92
C ASN A 246 5.37 -0.17 -24.87
N VAL A 247 4.83 -0.87 -23.85
CA VAL A 247 5.63 -1.39 -22.74
C VAL A 247 6.47 -2.61 -23.15
N ASP A 248 7.65 -2.75 -22.56
CA ASP A 248 8.55 -3.89 -22.81
C ASP A 248 8.11 -5.16 -22.05
N ALA A 249 7.29 -5.00 -21.04
CA ALA A 249 6.85 -6.10 -20.18
C ALA A 249 5.43 -5.90 -19.64
N ILE A 250 4.73 -7.02 -19.47
CA ILE A 250 3.44 -7.09 -18.79
C ILE A 250 3.60 -7.87 -17.49
N ALA A 251 3.21 -7.28 -16.37
CA ALA A 251 3.20 -7.95 -15.08
C ALA A 251 1.78 -8.24 -14.61
N VAL A 252 1.57 -9.40 -14.03
CA VAL A 252 0.31 -9.81 -13.40
C VAL A 252 0.57 -10.43 -12.03
N THR A 253 -0.33 -10.17 -11.08
CA THR A 253 -0.30 -10.84 -9.78
C THR A 253 -1.43 -11.87 -9.71
N VAL A 254 -1.08 -13.10 -9.37
CA VAL A 254 -2.01 -14.22 -9.23
C VAL A 254 -2.23 -14.50 -7.74
N ALA A 255 -3.44 -14.30 -7.24
CA ALA A 255 -3.81 -14.69 -5.88
C ALA A 255 -4.20 -16.18 -5.85
N PRO A 256 -3.76 -16.96 -4.84
CA PRO A 256 -4.04 -18.40 -4.78
C PRO A 256 -5.52 -18.77 -4.91
N GLY A 257 -6.42 -18.05 -4.23
CA GLY A 257 -7.86 -18.30 -4.30
C GLY A 257 -8.50 -18.00 -5.66
N GLY A 258 -7.81 -17.26 -6.55
CA GLY A 258 -8.26 -16.94 -7.90
C GLY A 258 -7.62 -17.77 -9.01
N ALA A 259 -6.64 -18.60 -8.69
CA ALA A 259 -5.82 -19.34 -9.64
C ALA A 259 -6.46 -20.64 -10.14
N SER A 260 -7.76 -20.62 -10.47
CA SER A 260 -8.37 -21.78 -11.12
C SER A 260 -7.78 -22.02 -12.51
N ALA A 261 -7.80 -23.28 -12.96
CA ALA A 261 -7.31 -23.64 -14.29
C ALA A 261 -7.94 -22.77 -15.40
N ARG A 262 -9.25 -22.58 -15.33
CA ARG A 262 -10.00 -21.75 -16.28
C ARG A 262 -9.58 -20.28 -16.24
N ALA A 263 -9.32 -19.73 -15.05
CA ALA A 263 -8.89 -18.35 -14.90
C ALA A 263 -7.48 -18.13 -15.47
N LEU A 264 -6.55 -19.06 -15.19
CA LEU A 264 -5.19 -19.02 -15.74
C LEU A 264 -5.20 -19.19 -17.28
N ASP A 265 -6.02 -20.09 -17.83
CA ASP A 265 -6.14 -20.28 -19.27
C ASP A 265 -6.73 -19.02 -19.96
N SER A 266 -7.75 -18.41 -19.37
CA SER A 266 -8.32 -17.16 -19.87
C SER A 266 -7.29 -16.03 -19.87
N LEU A 267 -6.50 -15.90 -18.79
CA LEU A 267 -5.42 -14.92 -18.70
C LEU A 267 -4.31 -15.23 -19.72
N SER A 268 -3.93 -16.51 -19.85
CA SER A 268 -2.93 -16.93 -20.84
C SER A 268 -3.31 -16.52 -22.26
N HIS A 269 -4.56 -16.79 -22.64
CA HIS A 269 -5.07 -16.39 -23.95
C HIS A 269 -5.01 -14.88 -24.18
N ALA A 270 -5.34 -14.10 -23.15
CA ALA A 270 -5.24 -12.64 -23.22
C ALA A 270 -3.78 -12.13 -23.37
N LEU A 271 -2.81 -12.91 -22.91
CA LEU A 271 -1.39 -12.57 -23.00
C LEU A 271 -0.70 -13.10 -24.26
N ASP A 272 -1.39 -13.90 -25.10
CA ASP A 272 -0.78 -14.50 -26.29
C ASP A 272 -0.31 -13.47 -27.33
N ALA A 273 -1.04 -12.36 -27.49
CA ALA A 273 -0.63 -11.27 -28.37
C ALA A 273 0.73 -10.66 -27.94
N TYR A 274 0.91 -10.44 -26.63
CA TYR A 274 2.16 -9.89 -26.10
C TYR A 274 3.35 -10.83 -26.28
N ARG A 275 3.12 -12.14 -26.15
CA ARG A 275 4.17 -13.15 -26.43
C ARG A 275 4.60 -13.13 -27.89
N ALA A 276 3.65 -12.95 -28.81
CA ALA A 276 3.93 -12.81 -30.24
C ALA A 276 4.80 -11.60 -30.55
N ASP A 277 4.61 -10.51 -29.81
CA ASP A 277 5.36 -9.26 -29.94
C ASP A 277 6.67 -9.23 -29.12
N SER A 278 7.07 -10.37 -28.57
CA SER A 278 8.28 -10.49 -27.71
C SER A 278 8.26 -9.64 -26.43
N THR A 279 7.08 -9.22 -25.99
CA THR A 279 6.89 -8.55 -24.70
C THR A 279 7.06 -9.55 -23.56
N LEU A 280 7.85 -9.22 -22.56
CA LEU A 280 8.10 -10.11 -21.43
C LEU A 280 6.85 -10.25 -20.56
N ILE A 281 6.58 -11.47 -20.13
CA ILE A 281 5.49 -11.79 -19.19
C ILE A 281 6.08 -12.05 -17.82
N LEU A 282 5.70 -11.21 -16.86
CA LEU A 282 6.11 -11.29 -15.45
C LEU A 282 4.90 -11.76 -14.63
N VAL A 283 5.09 -12.75 -13.78
CA VAL A 283 4.04 -13.24 -12.89
C VAL A 283 4.53 -13.23 -11.45
N THR A 284 3.78 -12.56 -10.57
CA THR A 284 3.97 -12.61 -9.12
C THR A 284 2.85 -13.44 -8.51
N ILE A 285 3.19 -14.41 -7.67
CA ILE A 285 2.22 -15.14 -6.87
C ILE A 285 2.02 -14.39 -5.55
N GLY A 286 0.89 -13.72 -5.47
CA GLY A 286 0.50 -12.91 -4.33
C GLY A 286 -0.14 -13.72 -3.20
N TRP A 287 -0.97 -13.07 -2.42
CA TRP A 287 -1.55 -13.59 -1.19
C TRP A 287 -3.07 -13.59 -1.19
N ASP A 288 -3.64 -14.57 -0.49
CA ASP A 288 -5.06 -14.64 -0.18
C ASP A 288 -5.26 -14.59 1.35
N ALA A 289 -6.29 -13.88 1.80
CA ALA A 289 -6.64 -13.81 3.22
C ALA A 289 -6.94 -15.17 3.87
N GLN A 290 -7.39 -16.16 3.07
CA GLN A 290 -7.65 -17.51 3.56
C GLN A 290 -6.38 -18.28 3.91
N GLU A 291 -5.23 -17.89 3.41
CA GLU A 291 -3.96 -18.57 3.70
C GLU A 291 -3.54 -18.43 5.15
N ALA A 292 -3.97 -17.36 5.84
CA ALA A 292 -3.72 -17.18 7.26
C ALA A 292 -4.20 -18.39 8.11
N LEU A 293 -5.38 -18.90 7.78
CA LEU A 293 -5.94 -20.08 8.46
C LEU A 293 -5.21 -21.35 8.04
N ARG A 294 -4.91 -21.51 6.75
CA ARG A 294 -4.21 -22.69 6.20
C ARG A 294 -2.82 -22.85 6.81
N VAL A 295 -2.05 -21.78 6.89
CA VAL A 295 -0.71 -21.81 7.50
C VAL A 295 -0.79 -22.17 8.98
N ARG A 296 -1.78 -21.66 9.69
CA ARG A 296 -1.95 -21.93 11.14
C ARG A 296 -2.31 -23.37 11.44
N PHE A 297 -3.19 -23.98 10.63
CA PHE A 297 -3.72 -25.32 10.91
C PHE A 297 -3.06 -26.45 10.11
N ALA A 298 -2.47 -26.15 8.97
CA ALA A 298 -1.88 -27.15 8.07
C ALA A 298 -0.67 -26.58 7.29
N PRO A 299 0.43 -26.15 7.97
CA PRO A 299 1.54 -25.44 7.33
C PRO A 299 2.22 -26.25 6.20
N THR A 300 2.41 -27.54 6.38
CA THR A 300 3.02 -28.40 5.33
C THR A 300 2.11 -28.66 4.14
N ALA A 301 0.80 -28.67 4.34
CA ALA A 301 -0.17 -28.76 3.25
C ALA A 301 -0.16 -27.45 2.44
N TRP A 302 -0.16 -26.32 3.13
CA TRP A 302 -0.07 -25.00 2.51
C TRP A 302 1.22 -24.85 1.67
N GLU A 303 2.38 -25.28 2.17
CA GLU A 303 3.64 -25.24 1.40
C GLU A 303 3.54 -26.08 0.12
N ARG A 304 2.96 -27.27 0.20
CA ARG A 304 2.71 -28.11 -0.99
C ARG A 304 1.76 -27.45 -1.97
N GLU A 305 0.68 -26.85 -1.49
CA GLU A 305 -0.27 -26.10 -2.34
C GLU A 305 0.42 -24.93 -3.06
N ARG A 306 1.33 -24.21 -2.38
CA ARG A 306 2.14 -23.15 -3.01
C ARG A 306 3.03 -23.67 -4.13
N VAL A 307 3.73 -24.79 -3.92
CA VAL A 307 4.54 -25.43 -4.96
C VAL A 307 3.66 -25.91 -6.14
N GLN A 308 2.49 -26.49 -5.86
CA GLN A 308 1.53 -26.89 -6.91
C GLN A 308 1.00 -25.69 -7.70
N LEU A 309 0.76 -24.55 -7.01
CA LEU A 309 0.34 -23.33 -7.68
C LEU A 309 1.43 -22.80 -8.63
N VAL A 310 2.71 -22.87 -8.22
CA VAL A 310 3.83 -22.54 -9.11
C VAL A 310 3.82 -23.46 -10.34
N ASP A 311 3.65 -24.76 -10.17
CA ASP A 311 3.55 -25.71 -11.31
C ASP A 311 2.42 -25.31 -12.28
N GLN A 312 1.22 -25.01 -11.76
CA GLN A 312 0.08 -24.59 -12.58
C GLN A 312 0.35 -23.29 -13.34
N VAL A 313 0.89 -22.27 -12.64
CA VAL A 313 1.25 -20.98 -13.25
C VAL A 313 2.30 -21.17 -14.32
N MET A 314 3.35 -21.95 -14.07
CA MET A 314 4.42 -22.20 -15.04
C MET A 314 3.92 -22.91 -16.30
N ARG A 315 3.05 -23.90 -16.18
CA ARG A 315 2.49 -24.63 -17.33
C ARG A 315 1.52 -23.81 -18.15
N ARG A 316 0.69 -22.98 -17.51
CA ARG A 316 -0.40 -22.25 -18.16
C ARG A 316 0.01 -20.85 -18.62
N LEU A 317 0.65 -20.06 -17.74
CA LEU A 317 1.02 -18.69 -18.06
C LEU A 317 2.40 -18.57 -18.71
N ARG A 318 3.27 -19.56 -18.55
CA ARG A 318 4.62 -19.59 -19.16
C ARG A 318 5.40 -18.28 -18.97
N PRO A 319 5.54 -17.76 -17.75
CA PRO A 319 6.17 -16.48 -17.51
C PRO A 319 7.66 -16.49 -17.91
N ASP A 320 8.18 -15.33 -18.32
CA ASP A 320 9.60 -15.11 -18.53
C ASP A 320 10.28 -14.77 -17.22
N VAL A 321 9.55 -14.11 -16.31
CA VAL A 321 9.99 -13.82 -14.93
C VAL A 321 8.90 -14.27 -13.96
N LEU A 322 9.30 -15.00 -12.93
CA LEU A 322 8.40 -15.47 -11.87
C LEU A 322 8.88 -14.97 -10.50
N VAL A 323 7.96 -14.39 -9.74
CA VAL A 323 8.09 -14.20 -8.30
C VAL A 323 7.18 -15.21 -7.61
N PRO A 324 7.70 -16.31 -7.06
CA PRO A 324 6.85 -17.37 -6.50
C PRO A 324 6.16 -17.01 -5.20
N ILE A 325 6.67 -16.01 -4.48
CA ILE A 325 6.13 -15.50 -3.22
C ILE A 325 6.35 -13.99 -3.15
N GLU A 326 5.26 -13.23 -3.20
CA GLU A 326 5.28 -11.78 -3.04
C GLU A 326 5.71 -11.40 -1.62
N ASP A 327 6.76 -10.59 -1.49
CA ASP A 327 7.21 -9.94 -0.25
C ASP A 327 7.02 -10.81 1.03
N PRO A 328 7.80 -11.88 1.21
CA PRO A 328 7.59 -12.87 2.26
C PRO A 328 7.63 -12.28 3.68
N ASN A 329 8.54 -11.34 3.95
CA ASN A 329 8.71 -10.73 5.27
C ASN A 329 7.85 -9.50 5.53
N GLY A 330 7.27 -8.91 4.49
CA GLY A 330 6.34 -7.79 4.60
C GLY A 330 4.89 -8.25 4.50
N ARG A 331 4.34 -8.29 3.27
CA ARG A 331 2.95 -8.69 3.06
C ARG A 331 2.69 -10.14 3.46
N GLY A 332 3.63 -11.04 3.18
CA GLY A 332 3.54 -12.42 3.63
C GLY A 332 3.42 -12.53 5.15
N ALA A 333 4.32 -11.89 5.90
CA ALA A 333 4.25 -11.90 7.36
C ALA A 333 2.97 -11.28 7.92
N GLN A 334 2.33 -10.35 7.20
CA GLN A 334 1.04 -9.77 7.60
C GLN A 334 -0.12 -10.77 7.51
N ILE A 335 -0.06 -11.66 6.55
CA ILE A 335 -1.15 -12.59 6.24
C ILE A 335 -0.96 -13.92 6.97
N VAL A 336 0.23 -14.50 6.86
CA VAL A 336 0.51 -15.85 7.39
C VAL A 336 1.31 -15.84 8.69
N GLY A 337 1.65 -14.67 9.21
CA GLY A 337 2.50 -14.54 10.40
C GLY A 337 4.00 -14.58 10.07
N GLU A 338 4.81 -14.25 11.06
CA GLU A 338 6.26 -14.29 10.91
C GLU A 338 6.75 -15.73 10.80
N ARG A 339 7.61 -15.98 9.81
CA ARG A 339 8.26 -17.27 9.60
C ARG A 339 9.78 -17.09 9.64
N SER A 340 10.47 -18.14 10.04
CA SER A 340 11.94 -18.11 10.03
C SER A 340 12.48 -17.97 8.61
N ALA A 341 13.64 -17.32 8.48
CA ALA A 341 14.34 -17.22 7.20
C ALA A 341 14.55 -18.60 6.55
N ARG A 342 14.90 -19.62 7.36
CA ARG A 342 15.09 -21.00 6.88
C ARG A 342 13.81 -21.59 6.26
N ALA A 343 12.64 -21.31 6.84
CA ALA A 343 11.37 -21.79 6.30
C ALA A 343 11.07 -21.14 4.93
N TRP A 344 11.30 -19.83 4.83
CA TRP A 344 11.16 -19.13 3.54
C TRP A 344 12.17 -19.61 2.50
N GLN A 345 13.43 -19.79 2.87
CA GLN A 345 14.49 -20.31 2.00
C GLN A 345 14.13 -21.69 1.43
N SER A 346 13.65 -22.60 2.30
CA SER A 346 13.22 -23.94 1.88
C SER A 346 12.10 -23.87 0.85
N LEU A 347 11.06 -23.10 1.12
CA LEU A 347 9.90 -22.98 0.23
C LEU A 347 10.28 -22.32 -1.10
N LEU A 348 11.05 -21.23 -1.08
CA LEU A 348 11.52 -20.55 -2.27
C LEU A 348 12.42 -21.45 -3.13
N THR A 349 13.33 -22.22 -2.52
CA THR A 349 14.16 -23.20 -3.25
C THR A 349 13.30 -24.27 -3.93
N GLN A 350 12.27 -24.79 -3.26
CA GLN A 350 11.36 -25.77 -3.86
C GLN A 350 10.58 -25.18 -5.04
N THR A 351 10.06 -23.96 -4.88
CA THR A 351 9.30 -23.27 -5.95
C THR A 351 10.20 -22.95 -7.16
N ALA A 352 11.45 -22.54 -6.93
CA ALA A 352 12.40 -22.29 -8.00
C ALA A 352 12.76 -23.57 -8.77
N ARG A 353 13.03 -24.67 -8.07
CA ARG A 353 13.28 -25.96 -8.70
C ARG A 353 12.10 -26.41 -9.56
N THR A 354 10.87 -26.24 -9.05
CA THR A 354 9.66 -26.56 -9.80
C THR A 354 9.53 -25.70 -11.06
N ALA A 355 9.79 -24.40 -10.95
CA ALA A 355 9.74 -23.49 -12.09
C ALA A 355 10.78 -23.86 -13.17
N HIS A 356 12.05 -24.06 -12.79
CA HIS A 356 13.11 -24.40 -13.72
C HIS A 356 12.95 -25.80 -14.34
N ALA A 357 12.40 -26.76 -13.60
CA ALA A 357 12.09 -28.09 -14.16
C ALA A 357 11.06 -28.03 -15.30
N ILE A 358 10.13 -27.05 -15.27
CA ILE A 358 9.12 -26.87 -16.32
C ILE A 358 9.66 -26.00 -17.45
N ARG A 359 10.33 -24.89 -17.11
CA ARG A 359 10.86 -23.93 -18.07
C ARG A 359 12.20 -23.35 -17.59
N PRO A 360 13.32 -23.94 -17.99
CA PRO A 360 14.65 -23.56 -17.52
C PRO A 360 15.05 -22.11 -17.83
N ARG A 361 14.40 -21.47 -18.81
CA ARG A 361 14.70 -20.08 -19.20
C ARG A 361 13.95 -19.04 -18.38
N THR A 362 12.94 -19.43 -17.59
CA THR A 362 12.21 -18.50 -16.72
C THR A 362 13.14 -18.05 -15.61
N LYS A 363 13.24 -16.72 -15.43
CA LYS A 363 13.99 -16.15 -14.30
C LYS A 363 13.12 -16.18 -13.05
N VAL A 364 13.62 -16.75 -11.97
CA VAL A 364 12.94 -16.82 -10.68
C VAL A 364 13.55 -15.81 -9.73
N LEU A 365 12.74 -14.85 -9.24
CA LEU A 365 13.21 -13.77 -8.39
C LEU A 365 12.67 -13.91 -6.95
N ALA A 366 13.52 -13.59 -5.98
CA ALA A 366 13.10 -13.37 -4.60
C ALA A 366 12.74 -11.88 -4.41
N GLU A 367 11.56 -11.60 -3.91
CA GLU A 367 11.02 -10.24 -3.83
C GLU A 367 11.03 -9.67 -2.41
N PHE A 368 11.32 -8.38 -2.27
CA PHE A 368 11.49 -7.69 -1.00
C PHE A 368 10.91 -6.28 -1.03
N ALA A 369 10.26 -5.89 0.07
CA ALA A 369 9.61 -4.59 0.21
C ALA A 369 9.97 -3.86 1.51
N THR A 370 10.33 -4.55 2.58
CA THR A 370 10.55 -3.92 3.89
C THR A 370 11.95 -3.35 4.05
N PHE A 371 12.95 -3.97 3.40
CA PHE A 371 14.38 -3.61 3.51
C PHE A 371 14.91 -3.63 4.96
N ASP A 372 14.34 -4.49 5.80
CA ASP A 372 14.77 -4.74 7.17
C ASP A 372 15.87 -5.83 7.23
N ASP A 373 16.31 -6.18 8.44
CA ASP A 373 17.36 -7.20 8.64
C ASP A 373 16.93 -8.58 8.14
N ARG A 374 15.63 -8.92 8.23
CA ARG A 374 15.07 -10.20 7.74
C ARG A 374 15.17 -10.29 6.22
N ASP A 375 14.82 -9.21 5.56
CA ASP A 375 14.96 -9.09 4.11
C ASP A 375 16.45 -9.13 3.71
N SER A 376 17.33 -8.50 4.49
CA SER A 376 18.78 -8.53 4.24
C SER A 376 19.35 -9.95 4.30
N VAL A 377 18.91 -10.76 5.25
CA VAL A 377 19.29 -12.19 5.36
C VAL A 377 18.81 -12.97 4.14
N MET A 378 17.55 -12.77 3.75
CA MET A 378 16.94 -13.45 2.60
C MET A 378 17.56 -13.02 1.28
N ALA A 379 17.84 -11.74 1.09
CA ALA A 379 18.48 -11.22 -0.10
C ALA A 379 19.93 -11.76 -0.25
N THR A 380 20.66 -11.81 0.87
CA THR A 380 22.01 -12.40 0.88
C THR A 380 21.97 -13.88 0.46
N TRP A 381 21.01 -14.63 0.99
CA TRP A 381 20.81 -16.03 0.60
C TRP A 381 20.39 -16.15 -0.88
N ALA A 382 19.45 -15.33 -1.36
CA ALA A 382 18.95 -15.38 -2.73
C ALA A 382 20.06 -15.17 -3.78
N THR A 383 21.15 -14.51 -3.41
CA THR A 383 22.30 -14.32 -4.30
C THR A 383 23.27 -15.49 -4.32
N THR A 384 23.04 -16.53 -3.52
CA THR A 384 23.90 -17.73 -3.53
C THR A 384 23.42 -18.72 -4.59
N PRO A 385 24.31 -19.44 -5.27
CA PRO A 385 23.92 -20.47 -6.24
C PRO A 385 23.00 -21.56 -5.66
N ALA A 386 23.16 -21.86 -4.37
CA ALA A 386 22.36 -22.87 -3.67
C ALA A 386 20.88 -22.47 -3.50
N SER A 387 20.54 -21.19 -3.63
CA SER A 387 19.16 -20.70 -3.53
C SER A 387 18.28 -21.17 -4.69
N GLY A 388 18.86 -21.30 -5.88
CA GLY A 388 18.14 -21.51 -7.13
C GLY A 388 17.42 -20.27 -7.65
N MET A 389 17.65 -19.08 -7.03
CA MET A 389 17.11 -17.81 -7.51
C MET A 389 18.04 -17.21 -8.58
N ASP A 390 17.44 -16.61 -9.61
CA ASP A 390 18.18 -15.94 -10.69
C ASP A 390 18.40 -14.46 -10.41
N GLY A 391 17.63 -13.89 -9.49
CA GLY A 391 17.74 -12.48 -9.17
C GLY A 391 16.91 -12.03 -7.99
N ILE A 392 16.82 -10.70 -7.84
CA ILE A 392 16.09 -10.03 -6.76
C ILE A 392 15.09 -9.06 -7.34
N GLY A 393 13.87 -9.11 -6.81
CA GLY A 393 12.79 -8.15 -7.03
C GLY A 393 12.69 -7.13 -5.91
N TYR A 394 12.46 -5.88 -6.24
CA TYR A 394 12.19 -4.79 -5.29
C TYR A 394 10.76 -4.29 -5.45
N ILE A 395 10.04 -4.15 -4.35
CA ILE A 395 8.80 -3.37 -4.30
C ILE A 395 9.16 -1.97 -3.79
N LEU A 396 9.13 -1.00 -4.67
CA LEU A 396 9.41 0.40 -4.37
C LEU A 396 8.10 1.19 -4.36
N GLN A 397 7.47 1.20 -3.21
CA GLN A 397 6.22 1.94 -2.98
C GLN A 397 6.30 2.66 -1.62
N PRO A 398 5.63 3.82 -1.48
CA PRO A 398 5.47 4.42 -0.17
C PRO A 398 4.80 3.42 0.77
N GLY A 399 5.41 3.16 1.90
CA GLY A 399 4.90 2.16 2.83
C GLY A 399 3.85 2.73 3.78
N PHE A 400 2.83 1.93 4.10
CA PHE A 400 1.93 2.23 5.21
C PHE A 400 2.54 1.87 6.57
N ARG A 401 3.59 1.05 6.59
CA ARG A 401 4.32 0.70 7.80
C ARG A 401 5.52 1.61 7.93
N GLY A 402 5.62 2.29 9.09
CA GLY A 402 6.78 3.08 9.46
C GLY A 402 6.98 4.34 8.62
N GLY A 403 5.92 4.91 8.00
CA GLY A 403 5.97 6.19 7.28
C GLY A 403 7.08 6.29 6.23
N VAL A 404 7.58 5.16 5.76
CA VAL A 404 8.76 5.12 4.90
C VAL A 404 8.42 5.77 3.58
N SER A 405 8.94 6.96 3.36
CA SER A 405 8.85 7.66 2.08
C SER A 405 9.48 6.82 0.98
N LEU A 406 9.04 7.03 -0.26
CA LEU A 406 9.62 6.33 -1.41
C LEU A 406 11.13 6.53 -1.49
N GLU A 407 11.62 7.70 -1.11
CA GLU A 407 13.06 7.96 -1.07
C GLU A 407 13.80 7.15 -0.02
N ALA A 408 13.27 7.04 1.18
CA ALA A 408 13.89 6.18 2.19
C ALA A 408 13.98 4.73 1.69
N ARG A 409 13.00 4.29 0.87
CA ARG A 409 13.08 2.98 0.20
C ARG A 409 14.15 2.94 -0.89
N LEU A 410 14.26 3.97 -1.73
CA LEU A 410 15.33 4.05 -2.72
C LEU A 410 16.71 4.07 -2.05
N GLN A 411 16.86 4.81 -0.96
CA GLN A 411 18.11 4.83 -0.18
C GLN A 411 18.40 3.48 0.48
N ALA A 412 17.37 2.78 1.00
CA ALA A 412 17.53 1.45 1.56
C ALA A 412 17.96 0.46 0.48
N ALA A 413 17.35 0.49 -0.69
CA ALA A 413 17.73 -0.33 -1.83
C ALA A 413 19.19 -0.04 -2.24
N ASP A 414 19.62 1.24 -2.28
CA ASP A 414 20.99 1.61 -2.58
C ASP A 414 22.00 1.11 -1.52
N ARG A 415 21.67 1.22 -0.24
CA ARG A 415 22.51 0.65 0.83
C ARG A 415 22.66 -0.86 0.67
N TRP A 416 21.59 -1.57 0.37
CA TRP A 416 21.65 -3.00 0.11
C TRP A 416 22.54 -3.35 -1.07
N ARG A 417 22.37 -2.64 -2.18
CA ARG A 417 23.19 -2.83 -3.38
C ARG A 417 24.66 -2.56 -3.10
N ALA A 418 24.99 -1.52 -2.34
CA ALA A 418 26.35 -1.21 -1.94
C ALA A 418 26.99 -2.33 -1.07
N VAL A 419 26.23 -2.92 -0.16
CA VAL A 419 26.69 -4.05 0.66
C VAL A 419 26.92 -5.29 -0.20
N ARG A 420 26.03 -5.58 -1.15
CA ARG A 420 26.18 -6.71 -2.08
C ARG A 420 27.38 -6.56 -3.01
N ALA A 421 27.57 -5.36 -3.56
CA ALA A 421 28.72 -5.09 -4.46
C ALA A 421 30.08 -5.34 -3.79
N LYS A 422 30.18 -5.20 -2.47
CA LYS A 422 31.39 -5.51 -1.71
C LYS A 422 31.65 -7.01 -1.56
N ARG A 423 30.64 -7.86 -1.77
CA ARG A 423 30.74 -9.33 -1.60
C ARG A 423 31.06 -10.07 -2.89
N GLY A 424 31.15 -9.40 -4.00
CA GLY A 424 31.48 -9.96 -5.32
C GLY A 424 30.53 -9.45 -6.42
N PRO A 425 30.85 -9.70 -7.69
CA PRO A 425 30.01 -9.34 -8.80
C PRO A 425 28.66 -10.05 -8.65
N ALA A 426 27.59 -9.29 -8.49
CA ALA A 426 26.25 -9.84 -8.49
C ALA A 426 25.97 -10.35 -9.93
N SER A 427 25.95 -11.66 -10.10
CA SER A 427 25.56 -12.29 -11.37
C SER A 427 24.05 -12.25 -11.59
N ASN A 428 23.30 -11.77 -10.61
CA ASN A 428 21.87 -11.86 -10.57
C ASN A 428 21.22 -10.57 -11.06
N ASP A 429 20.23 -10.69 -11.92
CA ASP A 429 19.43 -9.57 -12.40
C ASP A 429 18.62 -8.95 -11.24
N GLU A 430 18.63 -7.63 -11.18
CA GLU A 430 17.80 -6.88 -10.26
C GLU A 430 16.59 -6.31 -11.03
N TRP A 431 15.40 -6.40 -10.44
CA TRP A 431 14.19 -5.85 -11.01
C TRP A 431 13.43 -5.01 -9.99
N VAL A 432 12.87 -3.91 -10.41
CA VAL A 432 11.81 -3.25 -9.65
C VAL A 432 10.49 -3.88 -10.08
N MET A 433 10.01 -4.81 -9.27
CA MET A 433 8.79 -5.57 -9.59
C MET A 433 7.52 -4.75 -9.40
N LEU A 434 7.59 -3.71 -8.57
CA LEU A 434 6.52 -2.73 -8.45
C LEU A 434 7.09 -1.36 -8.11
N ALA A 435 7.04 -0.45 -9.08
CA ALA A 435 7.23 0.96 -8.91
C ALA A 435 5.86 1.63 -8.78
N ALA A 436 5.33 1.71 -7.57
CA ALA A 436 4.10 2.42 -7.32
C ALA A 436 4.40 3.82 -6.81
N GLY A 437 3.88 4.83 -7.49
CA GLY A 437 3.86 6.19 -7.00
C GLY A 437 2.98 6.32 -5.75
N TYR A 438 2.92 7.51 -5.19
CA TYR A 438 1.98 7.80 -4.12
C TYR A 438 0.54 7.55 -4.60
N PRO A 439 -0.37 7.08 -3.72
CA PRO A 439 -1.77 6.96 -4.09
C PRO A 439 -2.29 8.30 -4.60
N TRP A 440 -3.18 8.29 -5.58
CA TRP A 440 -3.76 9.51 -6.13
C TRP A 440 -4.49 10.36 -5.08
N THR A 441 -4.89 9.77 -3.96
CA THR A 441 -5.44 10.46 -2.79
C THR A 441 -4.46 11.46 -2.15
N GLN A 442 -3.16 11.31 -2.43
CA GLN A 442 -2.11 12.27 -2.05
C GLN A 442 -1.77 13.26 -3.19
N GLY A 443 -2.54 13.24 -4.26
CA GLY A 443 -2.39 14.06 -5.44
C GLY A 443 -1.86 13.32 -6.66
N GLU A 444 -2.50 13.51 -7.80
CA GLU A 444 -2.09 12.90 -9.07
C GLU A 444 -0.68 13.32 -9.48
N GLN A 445 -0.27 14.54 -9.14
CA GLN A 445 1.09 15.02 -9.38
C GLN A 445 2.12 14.33 -8.48
N ALA A 446 1.75 13.97 -7.24
CA ALA A 446 2.64 13.22 -6.37
C ALA A 446 2.82 11.79 -6.89
N GLN A 447 1.75 11.17 -7.40
CA GLN A 447 1.81 9.88 -8.08
C GLN A 447 2.75 9.95 -9.29
N ASP A 448 2.55 10.93 -10.15
CA ASP A 448 3.34 11.14 -11.36
C ASP A 448 4.83 11.31 -11.05
N ARG A 449 5.16 12.23 -10.15
CA ARG A 449 6.54 12.44 -9.69
C ARG A 449 7.14 11.18 -9.07
N GLY A 450 6.31 10.40 -8.34
CA GLY A 450 6.73 9.15 -7.75
C GLY A 450 7.21 8.14 -8.75
N ILE A 451 6.42 7.90 -9.77
CA ILE A 451 6.74 6.96 -10.84
C ILE A 451 7.95 7.43 -11.63
N TRP A 452 7.98 8.72 -12.02
CA TRP A 452 9.14 9.29 -12.71
C TRP A 452 10.41 9.15 -11.88
N GLY A 453 10.35 9.44 -10.59
CA GLY A 453 11.50 9.35 -9.68
C GLY A 453 12.08 7.94 -9.61
N VAL A 454 11.23 6.90 -9.57
CA VAL A 454 11.72 5.51 -9.58
C VAL A 454 12.33 5.15 -10.93
N LEU A 455 11.75 5.57 -12.03
CA LEU A 455 12.30 5.33 -13.37
C LEU A 455 13.66 6.03 -13.53
N ALA A 456 13.80 7.28 -13.11
CA ALA A 456 15.05 8.01 -13.13
C ALA A 456 16.11 7.38 -12.24
N TRP A 457 15.71 6.95 -11.03
CA TRP A 457 16.58 6.23 -10.09
C TRP A 457 17.07 4.91 -10.70
N ALA A 458 16.17 4.12 -11.29
CA ALA A 458 16.52 2.84 -11.90
C ALA A 458 17.41 3.02 -13.14
N SER A 459 17.12 4.00 -14.00
CA SER A 459 17.89 4.27 -15.21
C SER A 459 19.37 4.55 -14.92
N ALA A 460 19.67 5.13 -13.77
CA ALA A 460 21.03 5.42 -13.32
C ALA A 460 21.78 4.20 -12.76
N ARG A 461 21.17 3.00 -12.74
CA ARG A 461 21.71 1.79 -12.11
C ARG A 461 21.78 0.61 -13.07
N PRO A 462 22.93 0.34 -13.70
CA PRO A 462 23.03 -0.65 -14.79
C PRO A 462 22.66 -2.09 -14.40
N THR A 463 22.68 -2.45 -13.11
CA THR A 463 22.31 -3.79 -12.65
C THR A 463 20.80 -4.00 -12.59
N ILE A 464 20.00 -2.93 -12.62
CA ILE A 464 18.53 -3.05 -12.65
C ILE A 464 18.12 -3.30 -14.11
N GLY A 465 17.65 -4.51 -14.41
CA GLY A 465 17.22 -4.91 -15.76
C GLY A 465 15.89 -4.31 -16.17
N GLY A 466 14.96 -4.11 -15.23
CA GLY A 466 13.67 -3.55 -15.56
C GLY A 466 12.91 -2.95 -14.37
N VAL A 467 11.87 -2.20 -14.71
CA VAL A 467 10.96 -1.55 -13.77
C VAL A 467 9.53 -1.82 -14.21
N VAL A 468 8.75 -2.45 -13.36
CA VAL A 468 7.30 -2.60 -13.54
C VAL A 468 6.60 -1.45 -12.84
N VAL A 469 5.87 -0.65 -13.59
CA VAL A 469 5.03 0.43 -13.05
C VAL A 469 3.66 -0.17 -12.67
N GLY A 470 3.20 0.09 -11.49
CA GLY A 470 1.90 -0.38 -11.04
C GLY A 470 0.97 0.78 -10.73
N ASP A 471 -0.31 0.60 -10.75
CA ASP A 471 -1.20 -0.39 -11.37
C ASP A 471 -1.80 0.23 -12.64
N ALA A 472 -2.19 -0.55 -13.64
CA ALA A 472 -2.83 0.02 -14.82
C ALA A 472 -4.16 0.71 -14.49
N GLY A 473 -4.97 0.12 -13.62
CA GLY A 473 -6.25 0.66 -13.16
C GLY A 473 -6.38 0.74 -11.64
N ASP A 474 -7.29 1.59 -11.16
CA ASP A 474 -7.70 1.62 -9.76
C ASP A 474 -8.55 0.39 -9.44
N TYR A 475 -7.92 -0.60 -8.87
CA TYR A 475 -8.60 -1.77 -8.33
C TYR A 475 -8.71 -1.63 -6.81
N ASP A 476 -7.83 -2.29 -6.06
CA ASP A 476 -7.85 -2.26 -4.59
C ASP A 476 -6.90 -1.21 -4.00
N THR A 477 -6.02 -0.61 -4.81
CA THR A 477 -4.83 0.11 -4.31
C THR A 477 -4.90 1.62 -4.43
N ARG A 478 -5.84 2.18 -5.19
CA ARG A 478 -5.91 3.61 -5.51
C ARG A 478 -4.62 4.19 -6.13
N ARG A 479 -3.89 3.35 -6.87
CA ARG A 479 -2.59 3.70 -7.48
C ARG A 479 -2.62 3.60 -9.00
N GLY A 480 -3.76 3.24 -9.57
CA GLY A 480 -3.88 3.03 -11.01
C GLY A 480 -3.51 4.26 -11.82
N LEU A 481 -2.93 4.03 -12.98
CA LEU A 481 -2.71 5.08 -13.98
C LEU A 481 -4.03 5.53 -14.62
N ARG A 482 -5.06 4.71 -14.50
CA ARG A 482 -6.44 4.94 -14.93
C ARG A 482 -7.37 4.90 -13.74
N GLY A 483 -8.10 5.98 -13.55
CA GLY A 483 -9.10 6.10 -12.48
C GLY A 483 -10.44 5.44 -12.82
N PRO A 484 -11.38 5.41 -11.85
CA PRO A 484 -12.74 5.04 -12.09
C PRO A 484 -13.33 5.89 -13.22
N GLY A 485 -14.06 5.26 -14.14
CA GLY A 485 -14.61 5.95 -15.30
C GLY A 485 -13.65 6.15 -16.47
N GLY A 486 -12.47 5.53 -16.44
CA GLY A 486 -11.56 5.46 -17.59
C GLY A 486 -10.63 6.65 -17.78
N ARG A 487 -10.70 7.69 -16.92
CA ARG A 487 -9.83 8.86 -17.01
C ARG A 487 -8.36 8.48 -16.74
N LEU A 488 -7.48 8.80 -17.68
CA LEU A 488 -6.04 8.64 -17.50
C LEU A 488 -5.47 9.76 -16.62
N ARG A 489 -4.55 9.40 -15.74
CA ARG A 489 -3.85 10.33 -14.86
C ARG A 489 -2.54 10.84 -15.49
N PRO A 490 -1.97 11.95 -15.01
CA PRO A 490 -0.70 12.51 -15.52
C PRO A 490 0.43 11.48 -15.55
N ALA A 491 0.51 10.59 -14.58
CA ALA A 491 1.51 9.53 -14.50
C ALA A 491 1.54 8.60 -15.73
N ASN A 492 0.41 8.43 -16.44
CA ASN A 492 0.40 7.71 -17.71
C ASN A 492 1.17 8.45 -18.81
N ALA A 493 1.07 9.76 -18.88
CA ALA A 493 1.82 10.54 -19.85
C ALA A 493 3.33 10.50 -19.57
N SER A 494 3.71 10.52 -18.29
CA SER A 494 5.12 10.38 -17.87
C SER A 494 5.67 8.99 -18.16
N LEU A 495 4.88 7.92 -17.96
CA LEU A 495 5.27 6.58 -18.37
C LEU A 495 5.56 6.51 -19.86
N LYS A 496 4.65 6.99 -20.71
CA LYS A 496 4.82 7.01 -22.17
C LYS A 496 6.03 7.84 -22.62
N ARG A 497 6.28 8.96 -21.95
CA ARG A 497 7.45 9.79 -22.22
C ARG A 497 8.74 9.09 -21.82
N ALA A 498 8.75 8.37 -20.69
CA ALA A 498 9.90 7.60 -20.23
C ALA A 498 10.26 6.48 -21.21
N ILE A 499 9.27 5.69 -21.64
CA ILE A 499 9.49 4.59 -22.60
C ILE A 499 10.06 5.14 -23.92
N ARG A 500 9.46 6.21 -24.47
CA ARG A 500 9.96 6.82 -25.70
C ARG A 500 11.39 7.34 -25.55
N GLY A 501 11.68 8.07 -24.46
CA GLY A 501 13.03 8.60 -24.23
C GLY A 501 14.09 7.51 -24.06
N LEU A 502 13.75 6.37 -23.46
CA LEU A 502 14.65 5.22 -23.35
C LEU A 502 14.85 4.51 -24.70
N ALA A 503 13.80 4.40 -25.52
CA ALA A 503 13.86 3.76 -26.84
C ALA A 503 14.61 4.60 -27.87
N GLU A 504 14.40 5.93 -27.89
CA GLU A 504 15.12 6.87 -28.80
C GLU A 504 16.61 6.88 -28.53
N ALA A 505 16.97 6.73 -27.29
CA ALA A 505 18.34 6.74 -26.84
C ALA A 505 19.08 5.40 -27.02
N ALA A 506 18.36 4.33 -27.30
CA ALA A 506 18.92 3.01 -27.62
C ALA A 506 19.17 2.84 -29.15
N ARG A 507 18.68 3.75 -29.96
CA ARG A 507 18.95 3.84 -31.42
C ARG A 507 20.17 4.67 -31.72
#